data_b361e18be850d22b712ff5e12c6654de
#
_entry.id   b361e18be850d22b712ff5e12c6654de
#
_cell.length_a   1.000
_cell.length_b   1.000
_cell.length_c   1.000
_cell.angle_alpha   90.00
_cell.angle_beta   90.00
_cell.angle_gamma   90.00
#
_symmetry.space_group_name_H-M   'P 1'
#
loop_
_entity.id
_entity.type
_entity.pdbx_description
1 polymer ?
#
loop_
_entity_poly.entity_id
_entity_poly.type
_entity_poly.pdbx_seq_one_letter_code
_entity_poly.pdbx_strand_id
1 'polypeptide(L)' 'MHYYLLYFAVRTSDQTHCAEYETPVLDEIDDLFSAKDKDVEFVLKGKSLTLRTPKGRKLKAHLVEQKQC' A
#
# COMPACT_ATOMS: atom_id res chain seq x y z
N MET A 1 -7.47 6.55 -20.72
CA MET A 1 -6.41 6.00 -19.88
C MET A 1 -7.07 5.28 -18.69
N HIS A 2 -6.61 4.06 -18.40
CA HIS A 2 -7.16 3.28 -17.30
C HIS A 2 -6.23 3.34 -16.10
N TYR A 3 -6.84 3.45 -14.92
CA TYR A 3 -6.12 3.38 -13.65
C TYR A 3 -6.58 2.15 -12.89
N TYR A 4 -5.63 1.57 -12.17
CA TYR A 4 -5.91 0.48 -11.24
C TYR A 4 -5.92 1.04 -9.84
N LEU A 5 -6.87 0.59 -9.03
CA LEU A 5 -7.01 1.03 -7.65
C LEU A 5 -6.98 -0.19 -6.75
N LEU A 6 -6.12 -0.15 -5.74
CA LEU A 6 -6.01 -1.24 -4.77
C LEU A 6 -6.14 -0.68 -3.36
N TYR A 7 -7.06 -1.26 -2.60
CA TYR A 7 -7.16 -0.99 -1.17
C TYR A 7 -6.42 -2.08 -0.42
N PHE A 8 -5.63 -1.70 0.58
CA PHE A 8 -4.87 -2.66 1.35
C PHE A 8 -4.69 -2.17 2.79
N ALA A 9 -4.27 -3.09 3.66
CA ALA A 9 -4.01 -2.78 5.05
C ALA A 9 -2.58 -3.18 5.41
N VAL A 10 -1.91 -2.30 6.17
CA VAL A 10 -0.62 -2.60 6.77
C VAL A 10 -0.84 -2.72 8.26
N ARG A 11 -0.48 -3.88 8.82
CA ARG A 11 -0.69 -4.17 10.23
C ARG A 11 0.62 -4.14 10.99
N THR A 12 0.57 -3.48 12.15
CA THR A 12 1.63 -3.56 13.15
C THR A 12 1.10 -4.31 14.36
N SER A 13 1.92 -4.44 15.40
CA SER A 13 1.50 -5.17 16.60
C SER A 13 0.29 -4.53 17.30
N ASP A 14 0.07 -3.22 17.13
CA ASP A 14 -0.95 -2.48 17.86
C ASP A 14 -1.90 -1.68 16.97
N GLN A 15 -1.66 -1.60 15.68
CA GLN A 15 -2.47 -0.77 14.78
C GLN A 15 -2.63 -1.40 13.41
N THR A 16 -3.70 -0.98 12.72
CA THR A 16 -3.91 -1.31 11.33
C THR A 16 -4.06 0.00 10.56
N HIS A 17 -3.27 0.13 9.51
CA HIS A 17 -3.32 1.30 8.63
C HIS A 17 -3.90 0.88 7.29
N CYS A 18 -5.01 1.49 6.92
CA CYS A 18 -5.67 1.21 5.65
C CYS A 18 -5.28 2.26 4.64
N ALA A 19 -4.97 1.82 3.43
CA ALA A 19 -4.49 2.72 2.40
C ALA A 19 -5.04 2.32 1.04
N GLU A 20 -5.01 3.27 0.11
CA GLU A 20 -5.33 3.02 -1.28
C GLU A 20 -4.15 3.44 -2.16
N TYR A 21 -3.96 2.70 -3.23
CA TYR A 21 -2.93 3.03 -4.21
C TYR A 21 -3.54 3.00 -5.60
N GLU A 22 -3.41 4.10 -6.32
CA GLU A 22 -3.93 4.24 -7.67
C GLU A 22 -2.76 4.44 -8.63
N THR A 23 -2.75 3.68 -9.72
CA THR A 23 -1.67 3.76 -10.70
C THR A 23 -2.16 3.28 -12.07
N PRO A 24 -1.63 3.85 -13.16
CA PRO A 24 -1.89 3.31 -14.50
C PRO A 24 -0.98 2.11 -14.83
N VAL A 25 -0.04 1.75 -13.94
CA VAL A 25 0.96 0.72 -14.20
C VAL A 25 0.59 -0.56 -13.46
N LEU A 26 0.19 -1.58 -14.21
CA LEU A 26 -0.23 -2.86 -13.62
C LEU A 26 0.89 -3.53 -12.81
N ASP A 27 2.14 -3.38 -13.23
CA ASP A 27 3.27 -3.98 -12.51
C ASP A 27 3.35 -3.50 -11.06
N GLU A 28 2.94 -2.25 -10.79
CA GLU A 28 2.95 -1.74 -9.43
C GLU A 28 1.89 -2.43 -8.56
N ILE A 29 0.74 -2.72 -9.14
CA ILE A 29 -0.31 -3.47 -8.44
C ILE A 29 0.17 -4.89 -8.16
N ASP A 30 0.82 -5.53 -9.12
CA ASP A 30 1.38 -6.87 -8.93
C ASP A 30 2.43 -6.88 -7.81
N ASP A 31 3.24 -5.84 -7.72
CA ASP A 31 4.22 -5.71 -6.63
C ASP A 31 3.53 -5.64 -5.27
N LEU A 32 2.45 -4.86 -5.17
CA LEU A 32 1.69 -4.78 -3.92
C LEU A 32 1.11 -6.13 -3.55
N PHE A 33 0.54 -6.87 -4.51
CA PHE A 33 0.03 -8.20 -4.25
C PHE A 33 1.12 -9.16 -3.80
N SER A 34 2.32 -9.02 -4.34
CA SER A 34 3.44 -9.89 -3.96
C SER A 34 3.87 -9.65 -2.50
N ALA A 35 3.54 -8.49 -1.94
CA ALA A 35 3.85 -8.16 -0.55
C ALA A 35 2.81 -8.70 0.44
N LYS A 36 1.71 -9.27 -0.03
CA LYS A 36 0.65 -9.78 0.82
C LYS A 36 1.20 -10.85 1.75
N ASP A 37 0.85 -10.75 3.03
CA ASP A 37 1.27 -11.68 4.09
C ASP A 37 2.78 -11.72 4.31
N LYS A 38 3.50 -10.69 3.87
CA LYS A 38 4.94 -10.56 4.09
C LYS A 38 5.23 -9.31 4.90
N ASP A 39 6.36 -9.34 5.60
CA ASP A 39 6.83 -8.14 6.30
C ASP A 39 7.34 -7.14 5.29
N VAL A 40 6.90 -5.88 5.44
CA VAL A 40 7.33 -4.79 4.57
C VAL A 40 7.77 -3.61 5.42
N GLU A 41 8.70 -2.85 4.88
CA GLU A 41 9.09 -1.58 5.48
C GLU A 41 8.13 -0.50 4.99
N PHE A 42 7.70 0.35 5.92
CA PHE A 42 6.83 1.46 5.55
C PHE A 42 7.10 2.67 6.43
N VAL A 43 6.72 3.84 5.91
CA VAL A 43 6.84 5.11 6.60
C VAL A 43 5.51 5.85 6.49
N LEU A 44 5.02 6.34 7.63
CA LEU A 44 3.82 7.18 7.66
C LEU A 44 4.24 8.63 7.68
N LYS A 45 3.65 9.44 6.80
CA LYS A 45 3.92 10.87 6.77
C LYS A 45 2.62 11.59 6.41
N GLY A 46 2.05 12.28 7.40
CA GLY A 46 0.75 12.93 7.20
C GLY A 46 -0.31 11.91 6.83
N LYS A 47 -0.92 12.10 5.67
CA LYS A 47 -1.96 11.20 5.17
C LYS A 47 -1.43 10.20 4.15
N SER A 48 -0.11 10.04 4.09
CA SER A 48 0.53 9.16 3.12
C SER A 48 1.22 8.01 3.83
N LEU A 49 1.24 6.87 3.16
CA LEU A 49 1.97 5.70 3.59
C LEU A 49 2.88 5.28 2.44
N THR A 50 4.19 5.33 2.66
CA THR A 50 5.17 4.87 1.68
C THR A 50 5.67 3.52 2.12
N LEU A 51 5.53 2.52 1.26
CA LEU A 51 6.03 1.19 1.57
C LEU A 51 7.04 0.74 0.52
N ARG A 52 7.89 -0.20 0.94
CA ARG A 52 8.84 -0.82 0.02
C ARG A 52 8.38 -2.25 -0.25
N THR A 53 8.20 -2.58 -1.52
CA THR A 53 7.80 -3.93 -1.92
C THR A 53 8.98 -4.90 -1.80
N PRO A 54 8.72 -6.22 -1.80
CA PRO A 54 9.82 -7.20 -1.79
C PRO A 54 10.80 -7.04 -2.94
N LYS A 55 10.37 -6.45 -4.03
CA LYS A 55 11.26 -6.18 -5.18
C LYS A 55 12.09 -4.91 -5.00
N GLY A 56 11.91 -4.18 -3.89
CA GLY A 56 12.65 -2.96 -3.60
C GLY A 56 12.03 -1.69 -4.16
N ARG A 57 10.85 -1.75 -4.73
CA ARG A 57 10.15 -0.59 -5.25
C ARG A 57 9.46 0.17 -4.12
N LYS A 58 9.59 1.49 -4.10
CA LYS A 58 8.88 2.34 -3.14
C LYS A 58 7.59 2.84 -3.76
N LEU A 59 6.49 2.64 -3.04
CA LEU A 59 5.17 3.08 -3.50
C LEU A 59 4.55 3.95 -2.43
N LYS A 60 4.02 5.11 -2.84
CA LYS A 60 3.38 6.06 -1.94
C LYS A 60 1.88 5.92 -2.07
N ALA A 61 1.23 5.47 -1.01
CA ALA A 61 -0.21 5.28 -0.99
C ALA A 61 -0.88 6.34 -0.11
N HIS A 62 -2.19 6.46 -0.26
CA HIS A 62 -3.02 7.39 0.50
C HIS A 62 -3.68 6.65 1.64
N LEU A 63 -3.59 7.21 2.86
CA LEU A 63 -4.30 6.64 4.00
C LEU A 63 -5.80 6.89 3.86
N VAL A 64 -6.60 5.87 4.18
CA VAL A 64 -8.05 5.97 4.17
C VAL A 64 -8.60 5.51 5.51
N GLU A 65 -9.89 5.75 5.74
CA GLU A 65 -10.53 5.32 6.98
C GLU A 65 -10.57 3.79 7.07
N GLN A 66 -10.40 3.27 8.29
CA GLN A 66 -10.36 1.82 8.52
C GLN A 66 -11.59 1.09 7.99
N LYS A 67 -12.75 1.73 8.02
CA LYS A 67 -13.98 1.10 7.56
C LYS A 67 -13.99 0.85 6.05
N GLN A 68 -13.00 1.38 5.32
CA GLN A 68 -12.91 1.20 3.88
C GLN A 68 -11.99 0.05 3.47
N CYS A 69 -11.36 -0.62 4.41
CA CYS A 69 -10.47 -1.74 4.07
C CYS A 69 -10.82 -3.09 4.71
#